data_100bf8fac6cd1311c6512fe24f2ebd22
#
_entry.id   100bf8fac6cd1311c6512fe24f2ebd22
#
_cell.length_a   1.000
_cell.length_b   1.000
_cell.length_c   1.000
_cell.angle_alpha   90.00
_cell.angle_beta   90.00
_cell.angle_gamma   90.00
#
_symmetry.space_group_name_H-M   'P 1'
#
loop_
_entity.id
_entity.type
_entity.pdbx_description
1 polymer ?
#
loop_
_entity_poly.entity_id
_entity_poly.type
_entity_poly.pdbx_seq_one_letter_code
_entity_poly.pdbx_strand_id
1 'polypeptide(L)'
;MEIKKKLAATLKEKPQDESKLGFGHIFTDHMLIMPYDEGQGWHDPEIVPYDNISLSPAAMCFHYGQTVFEGLKAYRTADDKIQLFRPEENFKRLNRSNERLVIPELPVELGMQCLMELLEVEKDWVPHLDGTSLYIRPFIIAIDPFLGVRPGAQYLFMIILSPSGAYYASGLNPVNIYVEDKYVRTVRGCMGYAKTGGNYAASLHSQDDAHKQNYSQVLWLDGVEQKYIEEVGAMNIFFVIDGEIVTPSLETGSILAGITRKSTIELCKSWGLPVSERRITIQEIADAYDAGKLDEVFGTGTAAVISPVGHLKWDDKVMEINNNKIGKISQRIYDTLTGIQWGKLPDPFNWVVPVSYTHLRAHET
;
A
#
# COMPACT_ATOMS: atom_id res chain seq x y z
N MET A 1 15.37 21.72 -1.24
CA MET A 1 15.28 22.32 0.12
C MET A 1 16.28 21.63 1.01
N GLU A 2 17.00 22.36 1.89
CA GLU A 2 17.93 21.74 2.83
C GLU A 2 17.18 20.97 3.91
N ILE A 3 17.60 19.73 4.20
CA ILE A 3 17.00 18.87 5.24
C ILE A 3 17.94 18.87 6.44
N LYS A 4 17.47 19.41 7.55
CA LYS A 4 18.25 19.44 8.81
C LYS A 4 18.28 18.05 9.44
N LYS A 5 19.43 17.64 9.98
CA LYS A 5 19.63 16.33 10.63
C LYS A 5 19.92 16.54 12.12
N LYS A 6 18.98 16.18 12.98
CA LYS A 6 19.11 16.14 14.44
C LYS A 6 19.15 14.67 14.86
N LEU A 7 20.32 14.05 14.74
CA LEU A 7 20.44 12.60 14.96
C LEU A 7 20.41 12.25 16.44
N ALA A 8 19.89 11.07 16.75
CA ALA A 8 19.84 10.51 18.09
C ALA A 8 21.26 10.30 18.65
N ALA A 9 21.47 10.69 19.90
CA ALA A 9 22.77 10.49 20.58
C ALA A 9 23.03 9.00 20.88
N THR A 10 21.98 8.20 21.05
CA THR A 10 22.05 6.76 21.28
C THR A 10 21.11 6.06 20.33
N LEU A 11 21.64 5.11 19.54
CA LEU A 11 20.85 4.32 18.62
C LEU A 11 20.22 3.12 19.32
N LYS A 12 19.08 2.67 18.82
CA LYS A 12 18.39 1.49 19.31
C LYS A 12 19.18 0.23 18.95
N GLU A 13 19.03 -0.80 19.76
CA GLU A 13 19.51 -2.13 19.39
C GLU A 13 18.64 -2.70 18.27
N LYS A 14 19.28 -3.15 17.19
CA LYS A 14 18.57 -3.75 16.07
C LYS A 14 18.17 -5.20 16.38
N PRO A 15 17.03 -5.67 15.85
CA PRO A 15 16.60 -7.06 16.02
C PRO A 15 17.69 -8.06 15.59
N GLN A 16 18.08 -8.96 16.48
CA GLN A 16 19.06 -10.00 16.20
C GLN A 16 18.51 -11.10 15.28
N ASP A 17 17.22 -11.36 15.35
CA ASP A 17 16.52 -12.39 14.57
C ASP A 17 15.51 -11.76 13.65
N GLU A 18 15.91 -11.52 12.40
CA GLU A 18 15.07 -10.89 11.37
C GLU A 18 13.87 -11.77 10.96
N SER A 19 13.86 -13.06 11.28
CA SER A 19 12.69 -13.92 11.04
C SER A 19 11.49 -13.59 11.93
N LYS A 20 11.72 -12.84 13.02
CA LYS A 20 10.70 -12.44 14.01
C LYS A 20 10.27 -10.97 13.92
N LEU A 21 10.64 -10.28 12.88
CA LEU A 21 10.33 -8.84 12.73
C LEU A 21 8.83 -8.52 12.80
N GLY A 22 7.98 -9.43 12.32
CA GLY A 22 6.54 -9.14 12.23
C GLY A 22 6.26 -7.98 11.28
N PHE A 23 5.19 -7.21 11.55
CA PHE A 23 4.83 -6.05 10.75
C PHE A 23 4.36 -4.88 11.62
N GLY A 24 5.03 -3.71 11.51
CA GLY A 24 4.57 -2.45 12.09
C GLY A 24 4.73 -2.30 13.62
N HIS A 25 5.56 -3.11 14.26
CA HIS A 25 5.78 -3.07 15.72
C HIS A 25 7.15 -2.49 16.11
N ILE A 26 8.11 -2.54 15.21
CA ILE A 26 9.49 -2.05 15.42
C ILE A 26 9.67 -0.82 14.54
N PHE A 27 10.25 0.24 15.09
CA PHE A 27 10.51 1.48 14.36
C PHE A 27 11.99 1.83 14.44
N THR A 28 12.50 2.44 13.38
CA THR A 28 13.90 2.85 13.24
C THR A 28 14.29 3.95 14.22
N ASP A 29 15.54 4.38 14.18
CA ASP A 29 16.06 5.40 15.11
C ASP A 29 15.49 6.78 14.86
N HIS A 30 15.22 7.10 13.59
CA HIS A 30 14.81 8.44 13.17
C HIS A 30 13.53 8.42 12.33
N MET A 31 12.89 9.57 12.26
CA MET A 31 11.76 9.87 11.38
C MET A 31 11.99 11.21 10.68
N LEU A 32 11.30 11.44 9.57
CA LEU A 32 11.25 12.75 8.93
C LEU A 32 9.99 13.48 9.36
N ILE A 33 10.12 14.77 9.61
CA ILE A 33 9.02 15.71 9.85
C ILE A 33 9.20 16.94 8.98
N MET A 34 8.10 17.47 8.42
CA MET A 34 8.08 18.71 7.65
C MET A 34 6.73 19.40 7.82
N PRO A 35 6.70 20.59 8.42
CA PRO A 35 5.47 21.37 8.59
C PRO A 35 5.06 22.05 7.27
N TYR A 36 3.78 22.37 7.20
CA TYR A 36 3.17 23.28 6.24
C TYR A 36 2.35 24.33 6.98
N ASP A 37 2.56 25.57 6.66
CA ASP A 37 1.73 26.70 7.08
C ASP A 37 1.15 27.42 5.86
N GLU A 38 -0.14 27.77 5.93
CA GLU A 38 -0.79 28.54 4.89
C GLU A 38 -0.06 29.88 4.65
N GLY A 39 0.26 30.17 3.40
CA GLY A 39 1.03 31.35 3.01
C GLY A 39 2.55 31.16 2.99
N GLN A 40 3.09 30.14 3.66
CA GLN A 40 4.52 29.77 3.62
C GLN A 40 4.78 28.53 2.77
N GLY A 41 3.84 27.59 2.74
CA GLY A 41 4.01 26.30 2.08
C GLY A 41 4.72 25.27 2.95
N TRP A 42 5.22 24.19 2.33
CA TRP A 42 6.06 23.19 2.99
C TRP A 42 7.43 23.78 3.31
N HIS A 43 7.88 23.64 4.55
CA HIS A 43 9.14 24.26 5.01
C HIS A 43 9.85 23.45 6.09
N ASP A 44 11.10 23.81 6.37
CA ASP A 44 11.94 23.27 7.44
C ASP A 44 11.87 21.73 7.61
N PRO A 45 12.13 20.93 6.57
CA PRO A 45 12.19 19.48 6.73
C PRO A 45 13.34 19.09 7.66
N GLU A 46 13.04 18.20 8.62
CA GLU A 46 14.01 17.72 9.59
C GLU A 46 13.98 16.20 9.72
N ILE A 47 15.13 15.57 9.81
CA ILE A 47 15.29 14.19 10.28
C ILE A 47 15.59 14.28 11.79
N VAL A 48 14.71 13.70 12.59
CA VAL A 48 14.76 13.76 14.04
C VAL A 48 14.67 12.36 14.65
N PRO A 49 15.07 12.15 15.93
CA PRO A 49 14.83 10.89 16.60
C PRO A 49 13.36 10.49 16.54
N TYR A 50 13.10 9.19 16.32
CA TYR A 50 11.74 8.66 16.36
C TYR A 50 11.20 8.75 17.79
N ASP A 51 10.21 9.60 17.99
CA ASP A 51 9.58 9.85 19.29
C ASP A 51 8.10 10.26 19.12
N ASN A 52 7.42 10.45 20.22
CA ASN A 52 6.06 10.97 20.26
C ASN A 52 5.99 12.38 19.68
N ILE A 53 4.90 12.68 18.98
CA ILE A 53 4.58 14.04 18.55
C ILE A 53 3.61 14.68 19.53
N SER A 54 3.81 15.95 19.82
CA SER A 54 2.89 16.72 20.68
C SER A 54 1.93 17.52 19.82
N LEU A 55 0.64 17.27 19.99
CA LEU A 55 -0.44 17.96 19.27
C LEU A 55 -1.47 18.50 20.25
N SER A 56 -2.14 19.61 19.89
CA SER A 56 -3.32 20.08 20.62
C SER A 56 -4.41 19.00 20.59
N PRO A 57 -5.15 18.77 21.69
CA PRO A 57 -6.34 17.92 21.66
C PRO A 57 -7.40 18.38 20.65
N ALA A 58 -7.39 19.65 20.24
CA ALA A 58 -8.27 20.20 19.21
C ALA A 58 -7.73 20.05 17.79
N ALA A 59 -6.60 19.34 17.57
CA ALA A 59 -6.05 19.12 16.23
C ALA A 59 -7.10 18.44 15.33
N MET A 60 -7.32 19.00 14.14
CA MET A 60 -8.42 18.61 13.23
C MET A 60 -8.36 17.15 12.83
N CYS A 61 -7.17 16.58 12.73
CA CYS A 61 -7.00 15.16 12.37
C CYS A 61 -7.70 14.22 13.35
N PHE A 62 -7.82 14.58 14.65
CA PHE A 62 -8.49 13.75 15.66
C PHE A 62 -10.02 13.74 15.52
N HIS A 63 -10.59 14.81 14.95
CA HIS A 63 -12.04 15.01 14.91
C HIS A 63 -12.64 14.77 13.54
N TYR A 64 -11.93 15.12 12.47
CA TYR A 64 -12.46 15.11 11.11
C TYR A 64 -11.70 14.22 10.16
N GLY A 65 -10.66 13.53 10.62
CA GLY A 65 -9.92 12.55 9.84
C GLY A 65 -9.28 13.10 8.57
N GLN A 66 -8.91 14.39 8.53
CA GLN A 66 -8.20 14.98 7.40
C GLN A 66 -6.74 14.52 7.43
N THR A 67 -6.55 13.29 6.99
CA THR A 67 -5.28 12.57 6.96
C THR A 67 -5.17 11.74 5.69
N VAL A 68 -3.96 11.64 5.14
CA VAL A 68 -3.63 10.76 4.02
C VAL A 68 -2.34 10.01 4.33
N PHE A 69 -2.15 8.87 3.72
CA PHE A 69 -0.93 8.10 3.94
C PHE A 69 -0.55 7.29 2.69
N GLU A 70 0.69 6.85 2.68
CA GLU A 70 1.23 5.95 1.69
C GLU A 70 1.90 4.73 2.33
N GLY A 71 2.23 3.76 1.51
CA GLY A 71 2.98 2.58 1.94
C GLY A 71 3.81 2.06 0.78
N LEU A 72 5.11 2.01 0.99
CA LEU A 72 6.09 1.43 0.08
C LEU A 72 7.19 0.73 0.87
N LYS A 73 8.13 0.11 0.20
CA LYS A 73 9.19 -0.68 0.83
C LYS A 73 10.56 -0.34 0.24
N ALA A 74 11.59 -0.39 1.08
CA ALA A 74 12.98 -0.46 0.64
C ALA A 74 13.47 -1.91 0.77
N TYR A 75 14.21 -2.35 -0.22
CA TYR A 75 14.69 -3.72 -0.36
C TYR A 75 16.21 -3.71 -0.39
N ARG A 76 16.82 -4.69 0.29
CA ARG A 76 18.27 -4.93 0.20
C ARG A 76 18.53 -6.01 -0.84
N THR A 77 19.39 -5.70 -1.79
CA THR A 77 19.80 -6.63 -2.84
C THR A 77 20.94 -7.55 -2.38
N ALA A 78 21.21 -8.61 -3.11
CA ALA A 78 22.27 -9.56 -2.77
C ALA A 78 23.68 -8.95 -2.80
N ASP A 79 23.89 -7.85 -3.54
CA ASP A 79 25.13 -7.05 -3.58
C ASP A 79 25.11 -5.88 -2.59
N ASP A 80 24.28 -5.97 -1.56
CA ASP A 80 24.17 -5.04 -0.43
C ASP A 80 23.78 -3.59 -0.82
N LYS A 81 23.10 -3.44 -1.94
CA LYS A 81 22.50 -2.17 -2.33
C LYS A 81 21.07 -2.06 -1.83
N ILE A 82 20.60 -0.83 -1.64
CA ILE A 82 19.22 -0.56 -1.26
C ILE A 82 18.50 0.05 -2.45
N GLN A 83 17.28 -0.41 -2.68
CA GLN A 83 16.43 0.07 -3.77
C GLN A 83 14.98 0.17 -3.38
N LEU A 84 14.26 1.04 -4.08
CA LEU A 84 12.83 1.28 -3.96
C LEU A 84 12.12 0.79 -5.22
N PHE A 85 10.85 0.44 -5.09
CA PHE A 85 10.01 0.02 -6.21
C PHE A 85 8.95 1.08 -6.51
N ARG A 86 9.06 1.76 -7.66
CA ARG A 86 8.14 2.81 -8.16
C ARG A 86 7.79 3.91 -7.13
N PRO A 87 8.75 4.46 -6.37
CA PRO A 87 8.46 5.37 -5.26
C PRO A 87 7.75 6.66 -5.70
N GLU A 88 8.06 7.20 -6.89
CA GLU A 88 7.38 8.38 -7.43
C GLU A 88 5.87 8.17 -7.61
N GLU A 89 5.43 6.96 -7.98
CA GLU A 89 4.02 6.63 -8.11
C GLU A 89 3.30 6.73 -6.75
N ASN A 90 3.99 6.44 -5.65
CA ASN A 90 3.46 6.64 -4.31
C ASN A 90 3.25 8.13 -4.01
N PHE A 91 4.21 9.00 -4.29
CA PHE A 91 4.05 10.44 -4.07
C PHE A 91 2.99 11.07 -5.00
N LYS A 92 2.93 10.64 -6.27
CA LYS A 92 1.84 11.04 -7.18
C LYS A 92 0.46 10.60 -6.65
N ARG A 93 0.36 9.42 -6.06
CA ARG A 93 -0.89 8.93 -5.46
C ARG A 93 -1.20 9.63 -4.13
N LEU A 94 -0.20 9.96 -3.33
CA LEU A 94 -0.35 10.81 -2.15
C LEU A 94 -1.03 12.14 -2.54
N ASN A 95 -0.57 12.77 -3.61
CA ASN A 95 -1.13 14.03 -4.09
C ASN A 95 -2.56 13.88 -4.63
N ARG A 96 -2.90 12.77 -5.29
CA ARG A 96 -4.32 12.48 -5.64
C ARG A 96 -5.20 12.34 -4.39
N SER A 97 -4.67 11.77 -3.32
CA SER A 97 -5.36 11.71 -2.03
C SER A 97 -5.45 13.08 -1.35
N ASN A 98 -4.39 13.88 -1.44
CA ASN A 98 -4.36 15.26 -0.95
C ASN A 98 -5.43 16.12 -1.63
N GLU A 99 -5.52 16.07 -2.95
CA GLU A 99 -6.54 16.78 -3.74
C GLU A 99 -7.95 16.47 -3.24
N ARG A 100 -8.25 15.18 -3.01
CA ARG A 100 -9.60 14.77 -2.54
C ARG A 100 -9.95 15.32 -1.17
N LEU A 101 -8.96 15.49 -0.28
CA LEU A 101 -9.14 15.96 1.09
C LEU A 101 -8.78 17.45 1.27
N VAL A 102 -8.53 18.16 0.18
CA VAL A 102 -8.12 19.58 0.20
C VAL A 102 -6.88 19.80 1.08
N ILE A 103 -5.93 18.88 0.97
CA ILE A 103 -4.59 19.00 1.58
C ILE A 103 -3.66 19.59 0.49
N PRO A 104 -2.75 20.50 0.83
CA PRO A 104 -1.80 21.06 -0.13
C PRO A 104 -0.97 19.99 -0.84
N GLU A 105 -0.70 20.22 -2.12
CA GLU A 105 0.19 19.35 -2.89
C GLU A 105 1.59 19.33 -2.27
N LEU A 106 2.15 18.14 -2.14
CA LEU A 106 3.55 17.93 -1.80
C LEU A 106 4.33 17.70 -3.09
N PRO A 107 5.24 18.59 -3.51
CA PRO A 107 6.03 18.34 -4.71
C PRO A 107 6.70 16.97 -4.67
N VAL A 108 6.54 16.20 -5.74
CA VAL A 108 7.04 14.81 -5.80
C VAL A 108 8.53 14.74 -5.55
N GLU A 109 9.29 15.67 -6.13
CA GLU A 109 10.74 15.77 -5.98
C GLU A 109 11.15 16.05 -4.53
N LEU A 110 10.39 16.89 -3.82
CA LEU A 110 10.62 17.18 -2.41
C LEU A 110 10.32 15.96 -1.53
N GLY A 111 9.20 15.28 -1.80
CA GLY A 111 8.86 14.02 -1.11
C GLY A 111 9.92 12.94 -1.34
N MET A 112 10.41 12.81 -2.57
CA MET A 112 11.49 11.87 -2.92
C MET A 112 12.79 12.26 -2.23
N GLN A 113 13.18 13.54 -2.22
CA GLN A 113 14.35 14.02 -1.52
C GLN A 113 14.30 13.67 -0.02
N CYS A 114 13.17 13.97 0.63
CA CYS A 114 12.93 13.64 2.03
C CYS A 114 13.09 12.15 2.31
N LEU A 115 12.53 11.32 1.45
CA LEU A 115 12.61 9.86 1.58
C LEU A 115 14.06 9.36 1.43
N MET A 116 14.76 9.81 0.40
CA MET A 116 16.13 9.36 0.13
C MET A 116 17.11 9.75 1.25
N GLU A 117 17.00 10.98 1.76
CA GLU A 117 17.83 11.47 2.89
C GLU A 117 17.56 10.69 4.18
N LEU A 118 16.28 10.34 4.46
CA LEU A 118 15.95 9.50 5.61
C LEU A 118 16.49 8.07 5.45
N LEU A 119 16.37 7.48 4.26
CA LEU A 119 16.86 6.14 3.99
C LEU A 119 18.39 6.04 4.05
N GLU A 120 19.11 7.11 3.67
CA GLU A 120 20.55 7.14 3.83
C GLU A 120 20.96 7.13 5.30
N VAL A 121 20.22 7.83 6.18
CA VAL A 121 20.45 7.80 7.63
C VAL A 121 20.10 6.44 8.23
N GLU A 122 19.05 5.80 7.74
CA GLU A 122 18.47 4.57 8.30
C GLU A 122 18.82 3.30 7.50
N LYS A 123 19.78 3.37 6.59
CA LYS A 123 20.13 2.25 5.69
C LYS A 123 20.45 0.93 6.41
N ASP A 124 21.02 1.00 7.60
CA ASP A 124 21.35 -0.18 8.41
C ASP A 124 20.12 -0.86 9.03
N TRP A 125 18.93 -0.23 8.92
CA TRP A 125 17.66 -0.81 9.31
C TRP A 125 16.95 -1.59 8.19
N VAL A 126 17.46 -1.53 6.96
CA VAL A 126 16.94 -2.37 5.88
C VAL A 126 17.42 -3.80 6.10
N PRO A 127 16.51 -4.75 6.38
CA PRO A 127 16.90 -6.11 6.78
C PRO A 127 17.63 -6.87 5.68
N HIS A 128 18.38 -7.92 6.07
CA HIS A 128 19.19 -8.75 5.18
C HIS A 128 18.52 -10.07 4.82
N LEU A 129 17.64 -10.59 5.71
CA LEU A 129 16.99 -11.88 5.50
C LEU A 129 16.09 -11.84 4.26
N ASP A 130 16.17 -12.88 3.45
CA ASP A 130 15.35 -13.00 2.24
C ASP A 130 13.84 -12.90 2.56
N GLY A 131 13.11 -12.17 1.72
CA GLY A 131 11.68 -11.89 1.94
C GLY A 131 11.37 -10.77 2.93
N THR A 132 12.38 -10.23 3.64
CA THR A 132 12.22 -9.08 4.54
C THR A 132 12.39 -7.75 3.79
N SER A 133 11.96 -6.65 4.40
CA SER A 133 12.06 -5.31 3.81
C SER A 133 11.94 -4.23 4.87
N LEU A 134 12.33 -3.02 4.56
CA LEU A 134 12.01 -1.86 5.39
C LEU A 134 10.72 -1.22 4.87
N TYR A 135 9.64 -1.30 5.67
CA TYR A 135 8.38 -0.67 5.35
C TYR A 135 8.44 0.83 5.60
N ILE A 136 7.98 1.61 4.66
CA ILE A 136 8.03 3.07 4.66
C ILE A 136 6.60 3.60 4.70
N ARG A 137 6.30 4.47 5.68
CA ARG A 137 5.00 5.09 5.88
C ARG A 137 5.08 6.62 5.79
N PRO A 138 4.97 7.20 4.59
CA PRO A 138 4.70 8.63 4.43
C PRO A 138 3.24 8.92 4.80
N PHE A 139 2.99 10.02 5.50
CA PHE A 139 1.63 10.46 5.80
C PHE A 139 1.57 11.95 6.09
N ILE A 140 0.38 12.53 5.90
CA ILE A 140 0.10 13.94 6.20
C ILE A 140 -1.13 14.02 7.10
N ILE A 141 -1.07 14.86 8.12
CA ILE A 141 -2.16 15.13 9.06
C ILE A 141 -2.42 16.64 9.18
N ALA A 142 -3.69 17.03 9.26
CA ALA A 142 -4.07 18.40 9.59
C ALA A 142 -3.94 18.62 11.10
N ILE A 143 -3.18 19.63 11.49
CA ILE A 143 -2.81 19.86 12.91
C ILE A 143 -3.40 21.12 13.52
N ASP A 144 -4.19 21.91 12.77
CA ASP A 144 -4.85 23.11 13.31
C ASP A 144 -5.62 22.78 14.59
N PRO A 145 -5.46 23.58 15.64
CA PRO A 145 -6.24 23.45 16.87
C PRO A 145 -7.62 24.13 16.72
N PHE A 146 -8.49 23.55 15.89
CA PHE A 146 -9.77 24.15 15.52
C PHE A 146 -10.88 23.09 15.40
N LEU A 147 -12.00 23.31 16.09
CA LEU A 147 -13.14 22.39 16.14
C LEU A 147 -14.23 22.67 15.08
N GLY A 148 -13.98 23.54 14.13
CA GLY A 148 -14.88 23.78 13.00
C GLY A 148 -14.50 22.94 11.78
N VAL A 149 -15.48 22.49 11.00
CA VAL A 149 -15.24 21.72 9.76
C VAL A 149 -14.83 22.66 8.64
N ARG A 150 -13.57 22.63 8.26
CA ARG A 150 -12.99 23.34 7.12
C ARG A 150 -11.70 22.63 6.68
N PRO A 151 -11.14 22.94 5.50
CA PRO A 151 -9.76 22.54 5.21
C PRO A 151 -8.79 23.11 6.24
N GLY A 152 -7.78 22.35 6.62
CA GLY A 152 -6.73 22.81 7.51
C GLY A 152 -5.89 23.94 6.89
N ALA A 153 -5.28 24.76 7.72
CA ALA A 153 -4.26 25.75 7.33
C ALA A 153 -2.85 25.33 7.76
N GLN A 154 -2.77 24.33 8.64
CA GLN A 154 -1.52 23.75 9.13
C GLN A 154 -1.51 22.25 8.98
N TYR A 155 -0.43 21.71 8.42
CA TYR A 155 -0.25 20.26 8.24
C TYR A 155 1.14 19.84 8.68
N LEU A 156 1.27 18.56 8.97
CA LEU A 156 2.54 17.90 9.23
C LEU A 156 2.70 16.72 8.28
N PHE A 157 3.72 16.78 7.41
CA PHE A 157 4.17 15.64 6.64
C PHE A 157 5.22 14.88 7.43
N MET A 158 5.09 13.56 7.46
CA MET A 158 5.99 12.68 8.20
C MET A 158 6.32 11.44 7.38
N ILE A 159 7.51 10.89 7.61
CA ILE A 159 7.89 9.55 7.15
C ILE A 159 8.42 8.78 8.34
N ILE A 160 7.80 7.64 8.64
CA ILE A 160 8.30 6.68 9.63
C ILE A 160 8.65 5.35 8.94
N LEU A 161 9.60 4.62 9.51
CA LEU A 161 10.15 3.40 8.94
C LEU A 161 10.04 2.25 9.93
N SER A 162 9.73 1.05 9.41
CA SER A 162 9.57 -0.16 10.23
C SER A 162 10.17 -1.37 9.51
N PRO A 163 11.20 -2.03 10.05
CA PRO A 163 11.67 -3.29 9.48
C PRO A 163 10.55 -4.32 9.58
N SER A 164 10.30 -5.03 8.48
CA SER A 164 9.19 -5.95 8.33
C SER A 164 9.67 -7.31 7.86
N GLY A 165 9.15 -8.35 8.50
CA GLY A 165 9.35 -9.74 8.13
C GLY A 165 8.65 -10.10 6.81
N ALA A 166 8.84 -11.33 6.38
CA ALA A 166 8.07 -11.87 5.28
C ALA A 166 6.58 -11.86 5.64
N TYR A 167 5.74 -11.32 4.76
CA TYR A 167 4.28 -11.24 5.01
C TYR A 167 3.66 -12.61 5.25
N TYR A 168 4.14 -13.61 4.54
CA TYR A 168 3.80 -15.01 4.74
C TYR A 168 5.00 -15.76 5.33
N ALA A 169 5.00 -15.98 6.64
CA ALA A 169 6.09 -16.70 7.33
C ALA A 169 6.27 -18.15 6.85
N SER A 170 5.20 -18.78 6.36
CA SER A 170 5.18 -20.14 5.80
C SER A 170 5.21 -20.19 4.26
N GLY A 171 5.53 -19.06 3.60
CA GLY A 171 5.43 -18.89 2.15
C GLY A 171 4.04 -18.46 1.71
N LEU A 172 3.88 -18.28 0.39
CA LEU A 172 2.63 -17.84 -0.21
C LEU A 172 1.55 -18.92 -0.05
N ASN A 173 0.51 -18.67 0.75
CA ASN A 173 -0.59 -19.61 0.99
C ASN A 173 -1.93 -18.97 0.61
N PRO A 174 -2.87 -19.75 0.02
CA PRO A 174 -4.20 -19.25 -0.26
C PRO A 174 -4.97 -18.91 1.02
N VAL A 175 -5.76 -17.84 0.94
CA VAL A 175 -6.60 -17.35 2.05
C VAL A 175 -8.08 -17.54 1.76
N ASN A 176 -8.88 -17.54 2.82
CA ASN A 176 -10.34 -17.61 2.73
C ASN A 176 -10.94 -16.22 2.76
N ILE A 177 -11.84 -15.93 1.84
CA ILE A 177 -12.48 -14.63 1.65
C ILE A 177 -13.98 -14.76 1.79
N TYR A 178 -14.60 -13.80 2.49
CA TYR A 178 -16.05 -13.64 2.63
C TYR A 178 -16.53 -12.47 1.77
N VAL A 179 -17.58 -12.68 0.98
CA VAL A 179 -18.21 -11.59 0.22
C VAL A 179 -19.10 -10.79 1.16
N GLU A 180 -18.80 -9.51 1.32
CA GLU A 180 -19.55 -8.60 2.18
C GLU A 180 -20.79 -8.07 1.42
N ASP A 181 -21.96 -8.40 1.88
CA ASP A 181 -23.23 -8.04 1.26
C ASP A 181 -24.08 -7.04 2.09
N LYS A 182 -23.60 -6.70 3.29
CA LYS A 182 -24.29 -5.81 4.22
C LYS A 182 -23.66 -4.44 4.32
N TYR A 183 -22.36 -4.40 4.50
CA TYR A 183 -21.59 -3.16 4.61
C TYR A 183 -20.85 -2.88 3.30
N VAL A 184 -20.52 -1.60 3.09
CA VAL A 184 -19.77 -1.15 1.92
C VAL A 184 -18.52 -0.43 2.36
N ARG A 185 -17.44 -0.60 1.61
CA ARG A 185 -16.17 0.11 1.87
C ARG A 185 -16.29 1.59 1.56
N THR A 186 -17.00 1.90 0.48
CA THR A 186 -17.18 3.25 -0.05
C THR A 186 -18.29 3.26 -1.09
N VAL A 187 -18.63 4.46 -1.57
CA VAL A 187 -19.54 4.64 -2.71
C VAL A 187 -18.88 5.54 -3.76
N ARG A 188 -19.40 5.53 -4.99
CA ARG A 188 -19.00 6.47 -6.03
C ARG A 188 -19.16 7.92 -5.55
N GLY A 189 -18.15 8.76 -5.77
CA GLY A 189 -18.13 10.15 -5.31
C GLY A 189 -17.68 10.35 -3.86
N CYS A 190 -17.46 9.26 -3.10
CA CYS A 190 -16.84 9.30 -1.79
C CYS A 190 -15.29 9.30 -1.88
N MET A 191 -14.59 8.76 -0.91
CA MET A 191 -13.13 8.82 -0.79
C MET A 191 -12.43 7.53 -1.24
N GLY A 192 -13.12 6.56 -1.87
CA GLY A 192 -12.60 5.22 -2.13
C GLY A 192 -11.29 5.16 -2.89
N TYR A 193 -11.07 6.09 -3.82
CA TYR A 193 -9.85 6.20 -4.60
C TYR A 193 -8.70 6.92 -3.88
N ALA A 194 -8.97 7.58 -2.74
CA ALA A 194 -7.98 8.26 -1.91
C ALA A 194 -7.47 7.32 -0.80
N LYS A 195 -6.19 7.40 -0.50
CA LYS A 195 -5.58 6.61 0.58
C LYS A 195 -5.65 7.40 1.89
N THR A 196 -6.80 7.33 2.56
CA THR A 196 -7.15 8.09 3.76
C THR A 196 -7.72 7.21 4.86
N GLY A 197 -7.47 7.57 6.12
CA GLY A 197 -7.84 6.78 7.29
C GLY A 197 -9.32 6.42 7.39
N GLY A 198 -10.22 7.30 6.92
CA GLY A 198 -11.66 7.05 6.96
C GLY A 198 -12.10 5.79 6.20
N ASN A 199 -11.49 5.48 5.06
CA ASN A 199 -11.78 4.25 4.32
C ASN A 199 -11.41 2.99 5.11
N TYR A 200 -10.34 3.06 5.90
CA TYR A 200 -9.86 1.93 6.71
C TYR A 200 -10.71 1.77 7.98
N ALA A 201 -11.08 2.87 8.62
CA ALA A 201 -12.02 2.84 9.76
C ALA A 201 -13.37 2.21 9.36
N ALA A 202 -13.89 2.53 8.18
CA ALA A 202 -15.13 1.96 7.67
C ALA A 202 -15.08 0.44 7.46
N SER A 203 -13.89 -0.13 7.24
CA SER A 203 -13.70 -1.57 6.99
C SER A 203 -13.61 -2.43 8.25
N LEU A 204 -13.41 -1.83 9.43
CA LEU A 204 -13.05 -2.58 10.64
C LEU A 204 -14.15 -3.55 11.11
N HIS A 205 -15.41 -3.14 11.04
CA HIS A 205 -16.53 -3.98 11.52
C HIS A 205 -16.68 -5.25 10.68
N SER A 206 -16.74 -5.10 9.36
CA SER A 206 -16.83 -6.25 8.44
C SER A 206 -15.62 -7.18 8.54
N GLN A 207 -14.43 -6.61 8.71
CA GLN A 207 -13.20 -7.37 8.89
C GLN A 207 -13.22 -8.21 10.18
N ASP A 208 -13.67 -7.61 11.30
CA ASP A 208 -13.81 -8.30 12.58
C ASP A 208 -14.84 -9.43 12.50
N ASP A 209 -15.99 -9.17 11.86
CA ASP A 209 -17.02 -10.18 11.66
C ASP A 209 -16.57 -11.34 10.75
N ALA A 210 -15.80 -11.05 9.71
CA ALA A 210 -15.18 -12.07 8.87
C ALA A 210 -14.17 -12.93 9.64
N HIS A 211 -13.30 -12.30 10.45
CA HIS A 211 -12.33 -13.01 11.28
C HIS A 211 -12.99 -13.94 12.30
N LYS A 212 -14.10 -13.52 12.92
CA LYS A 212 -14.89 -14.39 13.83
C LYS A 212 -15.45 -15.64 13.14
N GLN A 213 -15.60 -15.59 11.82
CA GLN A 213 -16.06 -16.70 10.98
C GLN A 213 -14.90 -17.44 10.30
N ASN A 214 -13.63 -17.19 10.69
CA ASN A 214 -12.41 -17.76 10.12
C ASN A 214 -12.14 -17.38 8.66
N TYR A 215 -12.60 -16.20 8.22
CA TYR A 215 -12.21 -15.60 6.95
C TYR A 215 -11.12 -14.56 7.17
N SER A 216 -10.12 -14.55 6.28
CA SER A 216 -8.96 -13.65 6.40
C SER A 216 -9.26 -12.22 5.99
N GLN A 217 -10.16 -12.05 5.01
CA GLN A 217 -10.53 -10.77 4.42
C GLN A 217 -11.96 -10.80 3.91
N VAL A 218 -12.50 -9.62 3.57
CA VAL A 218 -13.78 -9.47 2.90
C VAL A 218 -13.59 -9.04 1.46
N LEU A 219 -14.44 -9.54 0.54
CA LEU A 219 -14.57 -9.03 -0.82
C LEU A 219 -15.68 -7.96 -0.81
N TRP A 220 -15.29 -6.74 -1.18
CA TRP A 220 -16.20 -5.60 -1.19
C TRP A 220 -16.99 -5.54 -2.49
N LEU A 221 -18.28 -5.32 -2.37
CA LEU A 221 -19.19 -5.00 -3.48
C LEU A 221 -19.44 -3.50 -3.54
N ASP A 222 -19.88 -3.02 -4.70
CA ASP A 222 -20.20 -1.62 -4.92
C ASP A 222 -21.34 -1.13 -3.98
N GLY A 223 -21.26 0.12 -3.58
CA GLY A 223 -22.16 0.68 -2.58
C GLY A 223 -23.56 1.07 -3.09
N VAL A 224 -23.91 0.80 -4.34
CA VAL A 224 -25.22 1.15 -4.94
C VAL A 224 -26.04 -0.08 -5.24
N GLU A 225 -25.51 -0.99 -6.03
CA GLU A 225 -26.21 -2.20 -6.47
C GLU A 225 -25.83 -3.43 -5.65
N GLN A 226 -24.74 -3.35 -4.89
CA GLN A 226 -24.14 -4.45 -4.10
C GLN A 226 -23.95 -5.74 -4.91
N LYS A 227 -23.50 -5.59 -6.14
CA LYS A 227 -23.27 -6.71 -7.04
C LYS A 227 -21.94 -6.65 -7.80
N TYR A 228 -21.38 -5.46 -7.98
CA TYR A 228 -20.10 -5.30 -8.69
C TYR A 228 -18.96 -5.36 -7.71
N ILE A 229 -17.98 -6.17 -8.03
CA ILE A 229 -16.79 -6.36 -7.20
C ILE A 229 -15.89 -5.12 -7.29
N GLU A 230 -15.36 -4.68 -6.15
CA GLU A 230 -14.45 -3.54 -6.07
C GLU A 230 -13.06 -3.95 -5.57
N GLU A 231 -12.92 -4.35 -4.32
CA GLU A 231 -11.64 -4.66 -3.68
C GLU A 231 -11.77 -5.85 -2.73
N VAL A 232 -10.64 -6.43 -2.32
CA VAL A 232 -10.57 -7.47 -1.28
C VAL A 232 -9.77 -6.95 -0.08
N GLY A 233 -10.43 -6.79 1.08
CA GLY A 233 -9.81 -6.16 2.24
C GLY A 233 -9.28 -4.76 1.91
N ALA A 234 -7.98 -4.57 2.00
CA ALA A 234 -7.26 -3.35 1.62
C ALA A 234 -6.40 -3.55 0.35
N MET A 235 -6.79 -4.46 -0.53
CA MET A 235 -6.07 -4.84 -1.75
C MET A 235 -6.98 -4.76 -2.98
N ASN A 236 -6.39 -4.52 -4.16
CA ASN A 236 -7.08 -4.76 -5.42
C ASN A 236 -7.22 -6.27 -5.66
N ILE A 237 -8.20 -6.66 -6.48
CA ILE A 237 -8.51 -8.06 -6.77
C ILE A 237 -8.39 -8.38 -8.26
N PHE A 238 -7.95 -9.59 -8.56
CA PHE A 238 -7.84 -10.15 -9.90
C PHE A 238 -8.49 -11.52 -9.97
N PHE A 239 -9.05 -11.82 -11.10
CA PHE A 239 -9.64 -13.11 -11.45
C PHE A 239 -8.99 -13.62 -12.73
N VAL A 240 -8.73 -14.91 -12.80
CA VAL A 240 -8.36 -15.58 -14.06
C VAL A 240 -9.56 -16.42 -14.48
N ILE A 241 -10.18 -16.04 -15.58
CA ILE A 241 -11.41 -16.67 -16.09
C ILE A 241 -11.15 -17.14 -17.52
N ASP A 242 -11.15 -18.44 -17.75
CA ASP A 242 -10.90 -19.05 -19.07
C ASP A 242 -9.61 -18.51 -19.72
N GLY A 243 -8.56 -18.33 -18.90
CA GLY A 243 -7.25 -17.80 -19.29
C GLY A 243 -7.15 -16.28 -19.43
N GLU A 244 -8.24 -15.53 -19.30
CA GLU A 244 -8.24 -14.06 -19.27
C GLU A 244 -8.06 -13.55 -17.84
N ILE A 245 -7.18 -12.57 -17.67
CA ILE A 245 -6.96 -11.87 -16.40
C ILE A 245 -7.89 -10.67 -16.33
N VAL A 246 -8.81 -10.66 -15.36
CA VAL A 246 -9.82 -9.63 -15.20
C VAL A 246 -9.64 -8.93 -13.85
N THR A 247 -9.69 -7.60 -13.83
CA THR A 247 -9.69 -6.80 -12.60
C THR A 247 -10.72 -5.67 -12.70
N PRO A 248 -11.36 -5.29 -11.58
CA PRO A 248 -12.30 -4.17 -11.58
C PRO A 248 -11.69 -2.88 -12.13
N SER A 249 -12.46 -2.19 -13.01
CA SER A 249 -12.07 -0.90 -13.60
C SER A 249 -12.02 0.20 -12.54
N LEU A 250 -11.06 1.12 -12.69
CA LEU A 250 -10.94 2.31 -11.84
C LEU A 250 -11.91 3.45 -12.21
N GLU A 251 -12.66 3.32 -13.30
CA GLU A 251 -13.57 4.37 -13.82
C GLU A 251 -14.70 4.73 -12.86
N THR A 252 -15.05 3.83 -11.92
CA THR A 252 -16.05 4.09 -10.89
C THR A 252 -15.63 5.18 -9.90
N GLY A 253 -14.33 5.44 -9.74
CA GLY A 253 -13.78 6.37 -8.76
C GLY A 253 -13.94 5.91 -7.31
N SER A 254 -14.28 4.63 -7.07
CA SER A 254 -14.42 4.03 -5.73
C SER A 254 -13.23 3.14 -5.34
N ILE A 255 -12.39 2.75 -6.31
CA ILE A 255 -11.30 1.81 -6.14
C ILE A 255 -9.96 2.55 -6.08
N LEU A 256 -9.10 2.16 -5.14
CA LEU A 256 -7.75 2.69 -5.05
C LEU A 256 -6.89 2.20 -6.23
N ALA A 257 -6.25 3.14 -6.92
CA ALA A 257 -5.31 2.82 -8.00
C ALA A 257 -4.01 2.22 -7.41
N GLY A 258 -3.99 0.89 -7.22
CA GLY A 258 -2.87 0.17 -6.65
C GLY A 258 -1.63 0.19 -7.54
N ILE A 259 -0.46 0.44 -6.95
CA ILE A 259 0.81 0.41 -7.69
C ILE A 259 1.16 -1.03 -8.05
N THR A 260 0.94 -1.98 -7.14
CA THR A 260 1.09 -3.41 -7.43
C THR A 260 0.08 -3.86 -8.49
N ARG A 261 -1.18 -3.37 -8.45
CA ARG A 261 -2.18 -3.62 -9.49
C ARG A 261 -1.68 -3.16 -10.86
N LYS A 262 -1.20 -1.92 -10.97
CA LYS A 262 -0.64 -1.34 -12.21
C LYS A 262 0.52 -2.20 -12.73
N SER A 263 1.44 -2.56 -11.86
CA SER A 263 2.60 -3.39 -12.21
C SER A 263 2.21 -4.80 -12.64
N THR A 264 1.21 -5.41 -11.99
CA THR A 264 0.63 -6.71 -12.38
C THR A 264 0.06 -6.66 -13.80
N ILE A 265 -0.71 -5.62 -14.13
CA ILE A 265 -1.29 -5.44 -15.47
C ILE A 265 -0.20 -5.27 -16.52
N GLU A 266 0.78 -4.39 -16.28
CA GLU A 266 1.90 -4.14 -17.18
C GLU A 266 2.70 -5.44 -17.41
N LEU A 267 2.98 -6.20 -16.36
CA LEU A 267 3.70 -7.46 -16.41
C LEU A 267 2.96 -8.52 -17.21
N CYS A 268 1.67 -8.75 -16.94
CA CYS A 268 0.85 -9.72 -17.65
C CYS A 268 0.73 -9.38 -19.14
N LYS A 269 0.53 -8.10 -19.47
CA LYS A 269 0.53 -7.63 -20.87
C LYS A 269 1.87 -7.88 -21.56
N SER A 270 3.00 -7.69 -20.87
CA SER A 270 4.33 -7.96 -21.41
C SER A 270 4.56 -9.45 -21.73
N TRP A 271 3.85 -10.34 -21.07
CA TRP A 271 3.86 -11.78 -21.34
C TRP A 271 2.89 -12.20 -22.46
N GLY A 272 2.16 -11.26 -23.05
CA GLY A 272 1.14 -11.53 -24.06
C GLY A 272 -0.14 -12.16 -23.51
N LEU A 273 -0.38 -12.08 -22.19
CA LEU A 273 -1.61 -12.57 -21.58
C LEU A 273 -2.76 -11.59 -21.80
N PRO A 274 -3.98 -12.06 -22.07
CA PRO A 274 -5.14 -11.20 -22.18
C PRO A 274 -5.49 -10.59 -20.80
N VAL A 275 -5.58 -9.27 -20.73
CA VAL A 275 -5.91 -8.53 -19.50
C VAL A 275 -7.02 -7.56 -19.81
N SER A 276 -8.12 -7.61 -19.04
CA SER A 276 -9.20 -6.61 -19.08
C SER A 276 -9.42 -5.92 -17.74
N GLU A 277 -9.64 -4.62 -17.84
CA GLU A 277 -10.04 -3.75 -16.75
C GLU A 277 -11.50 -3.37 -17.00
N ARG A 278 -12.43 -4.00 -16.29
CA ARG A 278 -13.86 -3.82 -16.50
C ARG A 278 -14.66 -4.03 -15.22
N ARG A 279 -15.92 -3.62 -15.22
CA ARG A 279 -16.85 -4.01 -14.15
C ARG A 279 -17.10 -5.52 -14.24
N ILE A 280 -17.16 -6.17 -13.09
CA ILE A 280 -17.42 -7.60 -12.96
C ILE A 280 -18.35 -7.82 -11.78
N THR A 281 -19.38 -8.66 -11.95
CA THR A 281 -20.33 -8.96 -10.88
C THR A 281 -19.93 -10.20 -10.09
N ILE A 282 -20.36 -10.28 -8.84
CA ILE A 282 -20.15 -11.50 -8.04
C ILE A 282 -20.90 -12.69 -8.67
N GLN A 283 -22.05 -12.46 -9.31
CA GLN A 283 -22.79 -13.50 -10.03
C GLN A 283 -21.95 -14.06 -11.20
N GLU A 284 -21.27 -13.20 -11.99
CA GLU A 284 -20.39 -13.64 -13.07
C GLU A 284 -19.27 -14.56 -12.55
N ILE A 285 -18.71 -14.25 -11.36
CA ILE A 285 -17.69 -15.11 -10.74
C ILE A 285 -18.29 -16.46 -10.33
N ALA A 286 -19.49 -16.47 -9.75
CA ALA A 286 -20.19 -17.70 -9.38
C ALA A 286 -20.51 -18.56 -10.61
N ASP A 287 -20.97 -17.93 -11.70
CA ASP A 287 -21.28 -18.62 -12.97
C ASP A 287 -20.00 -19.19 -13.62
N ALA A 288 -18.90 -18.45 -13.60
CA ALA A 288 -17.60 -18.92 -14.09
C ALA A 288 -17.08 -20.11 -13.26
N TYR A 289 -17.27 -20.07 -11.94
CA TYR A 289 -16.92 -21.18 -11.05
C TYR A 289 -17.75 -22.44 -11.40
N ASP A 290 -19.07 -22.31 -11.53
CA ASP A 290 -19.96 -23.43 -11.87
C ASP A 290 -19.68 -24.03 -13.26
N ALA A 291 -19.23 -23.19 -14.18
CA ALA A 291 -18.79 -23.61 -15.51
C ALA A 291 -17.37 -24.23 -15.53
N GLY A 292 -16.68 -24.29 -14.40
CA GLY A 292 -15.28 -24.74 -14.31
C GLY A 292 -14.28 -23.85 -15.04
N LYS A 293 -14.58 -22.53 -15.16
CA LYS A 293 -13.77 -21.54 -15.88
C LYS A 293 -13.07 -20.53 -14.97
N LEU A 294 -13.31 -20.57 -13.67
CA LEU A 294 -12.63 -19.72 -12.70
C LEU A 294 -11.33 -20.40 -12.27
N ASP A 295 -10.22 -20.01 -12.89
CA ASP A 295 -8.93 -20.68 -12.72
C ASP A 295 -8.20 -20.21 -11.46
N GLU A 296 -8.13 -18.88 -11.24
CA GLU A 296 -7.42 -18.28 -10.13
C GLU A 296 -8.15 -17.02 -9.62
N VAL A 297 -7.97 -16.71 -8.34
CA VAL A 297 -8.37 -15.43 -7.72
C VAL A 297 -7.24 -14.98 -6.81
N PHE A 298 -6.85 -13.71 -6.89
CA PHE A 298 -5.80 -13.18 -6.01
C PHE A 298 -5.92 -11.67 -5.77
N GLY A 299 -5.57 -11.25 -4.56
CA GLY A 299 -5.41 -9.86 -4.20
C GLY A 299 -4.01 -9.34 -4.51
N THR A 300 -3.87 -8.02 -4.72
CA THR A 300 -2.58 -7.35 -4.92
C THR A 300 -2.42 -6.15 -4.01
N GLY A 301 -1.27 -6.02 -3.35
CA GLY A 301 -0.97 -4.90 -2.45
C GLY A 301 0.51 -4.80 -2.09
N THR A 302 0.93 -3.70 -1.49
CA THR A 302 2.34 -3.47 -1.13
C THR A 302 2.84 -4.48 -0.09
N ALA A 303 2.03 -4.82 0.91
CA ALA A 303 2.45 -5.68 2.00
C ALA A 303 2.66 -7.13 1.55
N ALA A 304 1.62 -7.73 0.95
CA ALA A 304 1.62 -9.12 0.53
C ALA A 304 2.19 -9.36 -0.87
N VAL A 305 2.31 -8.33 -1.71
CA VAL A 305 2.55 -8.37 -3.15
C VAL A 305 1.39 -9.08 -3.86
N ILE A 306 1.26 -10.38 -3.71
CA ILE A 306 0.15 -11.22 -4.18
C ILE A 306 -0.43 -11.97 -2.99
N SER A 307 -1.77 -12.07 -2.91
CA SER A 307 -2.51 -12.84 -1.92
C SER A 307 -3.48 -13.80 -2.63
N PRO A 308 -3.10 -15.06 -2.88
CA PRO A 308 -3.97 -16.02 -3.52
C PRO A 308 -5.22 -16.32 -2.68
N VAL A 309 -6.36 -16.51 -3.33
CA VAL A 309 -7.63 -16.87 -2.69
C VAL A 309 -7.87 -18.36 -2.91
N GLY A 310 -8.04 -19.10 -1.80
CA GLY A 310 -8.35 -20.53 -1.83
C GLY A 310 -9.85 -20.82 -1.75
N HIS A 311 -10.55 -20.03 -0.96
CA HIS A 311 -12.01 -20.14 -0.85
C HIS A 311 -12.64 -18.74 -0.90
N LEU A 312 -13.75 -18.64 -1.64
CA LEU A 312 -14.58 -17.45 -1.70
C LEU A 312 -16.02 -17.85 -1.30
N LYS A 313 -16.52 -17.30 -0.19
CA LYS A 313 -17.90 -17.53 0.26
C LYS A 313 -18.80 -16.38 -0.14
N TRP A 314 -19.88 -16.69 -0.84
CA TRP A 314 -20.95 -15.75 -1.17
C TRP A 314 -22.30 -16.39 -0.81
N ASP A 315 -23.05 -15.76 0.06
CA ASP A 315 -24.24 -16.33 0.71
C ASP A 315 -23.93 -17.73 1.30
N ASP A 316 -24.70 -18.74 0.92
CA ASP A 316 -24.50 -20.13 1.35
C ASP A 316 -23.50 -20.89 0.44
N LYS A 317 -23.02 -20.26 -0.65
CA LYS A 317 -22.12 -20.89 -1.61
C LYS A 317 -20.65 -20.67 -1.23
N VAL A 318 -19.91 -21.76 -1.09
CA VAL A 318 -18.47 -21.72 -0.95
C VAL A 318 -17.83 -22.21 -2.25
N MET A 319 -17.04 -21.34 -2.88
CA MET A 319 -16.29 -21.63 -4.09
C MET A 319 -14.85 -21.95 -3.73
N GLU A 320 -14.40 -23.18 -3.94
CA GLU A 320 -13.01 -23.58 -3.78
C GLU A 320 -12.24 -23.27 -5.06
N ILE A 321 -11.26 -22.39 -4.97
CA ILE A 321 -10.48 -21.92 -6.11
C ILE A 321 -9.22 -22.79 -6.26
N ASN A 322 -9.00 -23.33 -7.47
CA ASN A 322 -7.80 -24.09 -7.82
C ASN A 322 -7.45 -25.20 -6.80
N ASN A 323 -8.44 -25.91 -6.26
CA ASN A 323 -8.26 -26.91 -5.20
C ASN A 323 -7.47 -26.39 -3.98
N ASN A 324 -7.76 -25.15 -3.58
CA ASN A 324 -7.08 -24.45 -2.49
C ASN A 324 -5.53 -24.39 -2.66
N LYS A 325 -5.06 -24.24 -3.90
CA LYS A 325 -3.64 -24.13 -4.24
C LYS A 325 -3.34 -22.81 -4.92
N ILE A 326 -2.09 -22.40 -4.87
CA ILE A 326 -1.62 -21.22 -5.59
C ILE A 326 -1.70 -21.48 -7.08
N GLY A 327 -2.26 -20.52 -7.81
CA GLY A 327 -2.35 -20.60 -9.26
C GLY A 327 -1.01 -20.32 -9.95
N LYS A 328 -0.84 -20.81 -11.17
CA LYS A 328 0.39 -20.63 -11.95
C LYS A 328 0.67 -19.16 -12.29
N ILE A 329 -0.39 -18.41 -12.60
CA ILE A 329 -0.28 -16.98 -12.93
C ILE A 329 0.07 -16.18 -11.68
N SER A 330 -0.64 -16.41 -10.56
CA SER A 330 -0.36 -15.79 -9.27
C SER A 330 1.09 -16.01 -8.83
N GLN A 331 1.57 -17.26 -8.92
CA GLN A 331 2.95 -17.60 -8.56
C GLN A 331 3.96 -16.90 -9.47
N ARG A 332 3.74 -16.93 -10.79
CA ARG A 332 4.64 -16.27 -11.75
C ARG A 332 4.72 -14.76 -11.54
N ILE A 333 3.59 -14.11 -11.24
CA ILE A 333 3.55 -12.68 -10.93
C ILE A 333 4.33 -12.40 -9.65
N TYR A 334 4.07 -13.19 -8.59
CA TYR A 334 4.77 -13.05 -7.31
C TYR A 334 6.28 -13.18 -7.45
N ASP A 335 6.75 -14.26 -8.09
CA ASP A 335 8.18 -14.53 -8.29
C ASP A 335 8.85 -13.42 -9.11
N THR A 336 8.17 -12.91 -10.13
CA THR A 336 8.72 -11.87 -10.99
C THR A 336 8.76 -10.51 -10.28
N LEU A 337 7.66 -10.09 -9.65
CA LEU A 337 7.63 -8.81 -8.93
C LEU A 337 8.62 -8.81 -7.77
N THR A 338 8.63 -9.85 -6.94
CA THR A 338 9.58 -9.96 -5.83
C THR A 338 11.01 -10.09 -6.34
N GLY A 339 11.25 -10.84 -7.42
CA GLY A 339 12.54 -10.94 -8.06
C GLY A 339 13.11 -9.59 -8.51
N ILE A 340 12.27 -8.71 -9.09
CA ILE A 340 12.64 -7.34 -9.47
C ILE A 340 12.87 -6.50 -8.20
N GLN A 341 11.96 -6.57 -7.22
CA GLN A 341 12.01 -5.79 -5.99
C GLN A 341 13.30 -6.06 -5.16
N TRP A 342 13.76 -7.30 -5.09
CA TRP A 342 15.01 -7.67 -4.40
C TRP A 342 16.25 -7.69 -5.32
N GLY A 343 16.12 -7.25 -6.59
CA GLY A 343 17.25 -7.23 -7.53
C GLY A 343 17.74 -8.61 -7.96
N LYS A 344 16.94 -9.65 -7.79
CA LYS A 344 17.22 -11.03 -8.22
C LYS A 344 16.94 -11.24 -9.71
N LEU A 345 16.05 -10.44 -10.27
CA LEU A 345 15.70 -10.42 -11.69
C LEU A 345 15.96 -9.03 -12.27
N PRO A 346 16.28 -8.95 -13.58
CA PRO A 346 16.41 -7.66 -14.25
C PRO A 346 15.09 -6.89 -14.25
N ASP A 347 15.18 -5.57 -14.23
CA ASP A 347 14.04 -4.66 -14.33
C ASP A 347 13.91 -4.08 -15.75
N PRO A 348 13.15 -4.69 -16.65
CA PRO A 348 12.97 -4.20 -18.00
C PRO A 348 12.02 -3.00 -18.11
N PHE A 349 11.42 -2.59 -17.00
CA PHE A 349 10.41 -1.54 -16.96
C PHE A 349 10.90 -0.24 -16.32
N ASN A 350 12.13 -0.22 -15.79
CA ASN A 350 12.67 0.90 -15.00
C ASN A 350 11.79 1.26 -13.78
N TRP A 351 11.27 0.25 -13.08
CA TRP A 351 10.47 0.44 -11.87
C TRP A 351 11.30 0.66 -10.61
N VAL A 352 12.54 0.19 -10.63
CA VAL A 352 13.44 0.23 -9.48
C VAL A 352 14.23 1.52 -9.45
N VAL A 353 14.29 2.13 -8.27
CA VAL A 353 15.08 3.34 -8.01
C VAL A 353 16.11 3.03 -6.93
N PRO A 354 17.43 3.05 -7.24
CA PRO A 354 18.47 2.86 -6.24
C PRO A 354 18.47 4.00 -5.21
N VAL A 355 18.68 3.67 -3.95
CA VAL A 355 18.98 4.64 -2.91
C VAL A 355 20.48 4.96 -2.99
N SER A 356 20.84 6.01 -3.74
CA SER A 356 22.21 6.46 -3.88
C SER A 356 22.32 7.98 -3.80
N TYR A 357 23.34 8.44 -3.10
CA TYR A 357 23.63 9.86 -2.86
C TYR A 357 23.97 10.66 -4.13
N THR A 358 24.22 10.00 -5.26
CA THR A 358 24.76 10.64 -6.48
C THR A 358 23.72 11.34 -7.35
N HIS A 359 22.45 11.05 -7.20
CA HIS A 359 21.40 11.62 -8.06
C HIS A 359 20.89 13.01 -7.62
N LEU A 360 21.12 13.41 -6.37
CA LEU A 360 20.66 14.71 -5.87
C LEU A 360 21.59 15.88 -6.21
N ARG A 361 22.82 15.64 -6.65
CA ARG A 361 23.78 16.68 -7.07
C ARG A 361 23.76 17.02 -8.56
N ALA A 362 23.02 16.29 -9.38
CA ALA A 362 23.02 16.48 -10.85
C ALA A 362 22.12 17.65 -11.34
N HIS A 363 21.41 18.33 -10.45
CA HIS A 363 20.58 19.49 -10.79
C HIS A 363 21.12 20.83 -10.26
N GLU A 364 22.33 20.86 -9.71
CA GLU A 364 22.98 22.11 -9.23
C GLU A 364 24.11 22.60 -10.16
N THR A 365 24.09 22.23 -11.46
CA THR A 365 25.02 22.83 -12.46
C THR A 365 24.26 23.43 -13.62
#